data_b79f9f44184729e352be77f2d69ebe3c
#
_entry.id   b79f9f44184729e352be77f2d69ebe3c
#
_cell.length_a   1.000
_cell.length_b   1.000
_cell.length_c   1.000
_cell.angle_alpha   90.00
_cell.angle_beta   90.00
_cell.angle_gamma   90.00
#
_symmetry.space_group_name_H-M   'P 1'
#
loop_
_entity.id
_entity.type
_entity.pdbx_description
1 polymer ?
#
loop_
_entity_poly.entity_id
_entity_poly.type
_entity_poly.pdbx_seq_one_letter_code
_entity_poly.pdbx_strand_id
1 'polypeptide(L)'
;MTKLTEHFTKEEFDCQCGCGNGDIVISDKLVYELECVRVAYGKPMRINSGIRCLSHNRSIGSRDTSSHIKGLAADIGCTDMRTRLELVKKLLRDGEFERIGFHRDLIHVDVDYDKPKGIFLY
;
A
#
# COMPACT_ATOMS: atom_id res chain seq x y z
N MET A 1 -15.27 3.66 -13.08
CA MET A 1 -14.04 3.38 -12.30
C MET A 1 -12.90 3.06 -13.24
N THR A 2 -11.72 3.52 -12.92
CA THR A 2 -10.54 3.39 -13.78
C THR A 2 -9.70 2.19 -13.36
N LYS A 3 -9.74 1.12 -14.14
CA LYS A 3 -8.89 -0.05 -13.91
C LYS A 3 -7.43 0.29 -14.17
N LEU A 4 -6.57 -0.07 -13.21
CA LEU A 4 -5.10 -0.01 -13.37
C LEU A 4 -4.56 -1.38 -13.73
N THR A 5 -5.11 -2.42 -13.10
CA THR A 5 -4.80 -3.83 -13.34
C THR A 5 -6.09 -4.64 -13.26
N GLU A 6 -6.02 -5.95 -13.43
CA GLU A 6 -7.18 -6.84 -13.40
C GLU A 6 -8.01 -6.65 -12.12
N HIS A 7 -7.36 -6.50 -10.96
CA HIS A 7 -8.04 -6.49 -9.67
C HIS A 7 -7.99 -5.14 -8.93
N PHE A 8 -7.30 -4.13 -9.46
CA PHE A 8 -7.17 -2.84 -8.78
C PHE A 8 -7.61 -1.68 -9.66
N THR A 9 -8.34 -0.74 -9.05
CA THR A 9 -8.76 0.50 -9.68
C THR A 9 -7.99 1.68 -9.07
N LYS A 10 -7.89 2.76 -9.84
CA LYS A 10 -7.24 4.00 -9.39
C LYS A 10 -7.90 4.53 -8.12
N GLU A 11 -9.23 4.44 -8.04
CA GLU A 11 -10.02 4.98 -6.94
C GLU A 11 -9.68 4.33 -5.60
N GLU A 12 -9.22 3.07 -5.61
CA GLU A 12 -8.78 2.40 -4.38
C GLU A 12 -7.55 3.05 -3.75
N PHE A 13 -6.75 3.75 -4.56
CA PHE A 13 -5.51 4.39 -4.12
C PHE A 13 -5.63 5.89 -3.94
N ASP A 14 -6.76 6.49 -4.28
CA ASP A 14 -6.95 7.93 -4.18
C ASP A 14 -6.91 8.41 -2.73
N CYS A 15 -6.39 9.62 -2.54
CA CYS A 15 -6.33 10.25 -1.22
C CYS A 15 -7.73 10.35 -0.62
N GLN A 16 -7.89 9.84 0.59
CA GLN A 16 -9.19 9.72 1.25
C GLN A 16 -9.79 11.07 1.66
N CYS A 17 -9.02 12.15 1.63
CA CYS A 17 -9.56 13.47 1.93
C CYS A 17 -10.38 14.06 0.77
N GLY A 18 -10.37 13.43 -0.39
CA GLY A 18 -11.14 13.89 -1.55
C GLY A 18 -10.49 15.02 -2.33
N CYS A 19 -9.20 15.28 -2.09
CA CYS A 19 -8.49 16.42 -2.73
C CYS A 19 -8.16 16.19 -4.22
N GLY A 20 -8.35 14.97 -4.75
CA GLY A 20 -7.96 14.65 -6.13
C GLY A 20 -6.47 14.38 -6.29
N ASN A 21 -5.75 14.11 -5.20
CA ASN A 21 -4.33 13.70 -5.17
C ASN A 21 -3.31 14.80 -5.50
N GLY A 22 -3.73 15.99 -5.93
CA GLY A 22 -2.80 17.01 -6.41
C GLY A 22 -1.96 16.49 -7.59
N ASP A 23 -0.64 16.60 -7.48
CA ASP A 23 0.30 16.09 -8.50
C ASP A 23 0.80 14.67 -8.22
N ILE A 24 0.30 14.02 -7.17
CA ILE A 24 0.75 12.69 -6.79
C ILE A 24 0.09 11.65 -7.68
N VAL A 25 0.91 10.77 -8.27
CA VAL A 25 0.45 9.65 -9.10
C VAL A 25 0.85 8.37 -8.41
N ILE A 26 -0.07 7.41 -8.34
CA ILE A 26 0.24 6.10 -7.77
C ILE A 26 1.29 5.39 -8.63
N SER A 27 2.28 4.77 -8.00
CA SER A 27 3.34 4.05 -8.67
C SER A 27 2.81 2.84 -9.44
N ASP A 28 3.13 2.75 -10.72
CA ASP A 28 2.81 1.59 -11.55
C ASP A 28 3.47 0.33 -11.00
N LYS A 29 4.70 0.44 -10.51
CA LYS A 29 5.45 -0.67 -9.90
C LYS A 29 4.71 -1.21 -8.68
N LEU A 30 4.26 -0.31 -7.81
CA LEU A 30 3.50 -0.69 -6.61
C LEU A 30 2.25 -1.48 -6.99
N VAL A 31 1.47 -0.96 -7.92
CA VAL A 31 0.21 -1.58 -8.33
C VAL A 31 0.46 -2.93 -9.00
N TYR A 32 1.49 -3.02 -9.85
CA TYR A 32 1.87 -4.27 -10.51
C TYR A 32 2.23 -5.35 -9.47
N GLU A 33 3.08 -5.00 -8.51
CA GLU A 33 3.49 -5.94 -7.45
C GLU A 33 2.28 -6.38 -6.61
N LEU A 34 1.38 -5.46 -6.29
CA LEU A 34 0.14 -5.79 -5.57
C LEU A 34 -0.76 -6.72 -6.38
N GLU A 35 -0.81 -6.55 -7.70
CA GLU A 35 -1.58 -7.43 -8.58
C GLU A 35 -1.01 -8.85 -8.53
N CYS A 36 0.31 -9.01 -8.57
CA CYS A 36 0.95 -10.32 -8.46
C CYS A 36 0.58 -11.00 -7.13
N VAL A 37 0.59 -10.25 -6.04
CA VAL A 37 0.18 -10.73 -4.72
C VAL A 37 -1.30 -11.13 -4.72
N ARG A 38 -2.15 -10.29 -5.28
CA ARG A 38 -3.61 -10.53 -5.35
C ARG A 38 -3.93 -11.83 -6.09
N VAL A 39 -3.26 -12.07 -7.21
CA VAL A 39 -3.44 -13.30 -8.01
C VAL A 39 -3.02 -14.51 -7.20
N ALA A 40 -1.84 -14.46 -6.57
CA ALA A 40 -1.31 -15.57 -5.78
C ALA A 40 -2.16 -15.84 -4.52
N TYR A 41 -2.66 -14.78 -3.90
CA TYR A 41 -3.50 -14.87 -2.70
C TYR A 41 -4.89 -15.43 -3.03
N GLY A 42 -5.45 -15.07 -4.19
CA GLY A 42 -6.72 -15.61 -4.68
C GLY A 42 -7.97 -15.08 -3.98
N LYS A 43 -7.85 -14.08 -3.14
CA LYS A 43 -8.97 -13.47 -2.38
C LYS A 43 -8.89 -11.96 -2.47
N PRO A 44 -10.00 -11.24 -2.25
CA PRO A 44 -9.97 -9.78 -2.24
C PRO A 44 -8.98 -9.23 -1.22
N MET A 45 -8.27 -8.16 -1.61
CA MET A 45 -7.36 -7.41 -0.75
C MET A 45 -7.88 -5.98 -0.68
N ARG A 46 -8.16 -5.51 0.53
CA ARG A 46 -8.66 -4.16 0.72
C ARG A 46 -7.49 -3.19 0.88
N ILE A 47 -7.47 -2.16 0.07
CA ILE A 47 -6.51 -1.06 0.21
C ILE A 47 -7.11 -0.03 1.18
N ASN A 48 -6.56 0.04 2.39
CA ASN A 48 -7.03 0.98 3.40
C ASN A 48 -6.50 2.39 3.16
N SER A 49 -5.32 2.51 2.55
CA SER A 49 -4.72 3.81 2.25
C SER A 49 -3.71 3.65 1.12
N GLY A 50 -3.74 4.54 0.16
CA GLY A 50 -2.78 4.61 -0.94
C GLY A 50 -2.10 5.97 -0.94
N ILE A 51 -2.47 6.83 -1.88
CA ILE A 51 -1.97 8.21 -1.95
C ILE A 51 -2.47 9.00 -0.73
N ARG A 52 -1.59 9.82 -0.16
CA ARG A 52 -1.97 10.85 0.82
C ARG A 52 -1.37 12.18 0.40
N CYS A 53 -2.20 13.20 0.28
CA CYS A 53 -1.67 14.56 0.15
C CYS A 53 -1.00 14.96 1.47
N LEU A 54 -0.13 15.94 1.42
CA LEU A 54 0.63 16.37 2.61
C LEU A 54 -0.29 16.78 3.75
N SER A 55 -1.35 17.52 3.44
CA SER A 55 -2.31 17.99 4.44
C SER A 55 -3.01 16.81 5.14
N HIS A 56 -3.51 15.84 4.37
CA HIS A 56 -4.16 14.65 4.95
C HIS A 56 -3.18 13.84 5.79
N ASN A 57 -1.97 13.65 5.26
CA ASN A 57 -0.92 12.91 5.96
C ASN A 57 -0.61 13.52 7.33
N ARG A 58 -0.49 14.84 7.38
CA ARG A 58 -0.27 15.57 8.64
C ARG A 58 -1.47 15.46 9.59
N SER A 59 -2.68 15.50 9.04
CA SER A 59 -3.90 15.45 9.85
C SER A 59 -4.06 14.13 10.62
N ILE A 60 -3.52 13.05 10.09
CA ILE A 60 -3.56 11.73 10.75
C ILE A 60 -2.31 11.46 11.60
N GLY A 61 -1.44 12.45 11.77
CA GLY A 61 -0.25 12.35 12.62
C GLY A 61 0.92 11.61 12.00
N SER A 62 0.92 11.40 10.69
CA SER A 62 2.03 10.76 9.99
C SER A 62 3.14 11.77 9.68
N ARG A 63 4.35 11.26 9.45
CA ARG A 63 5.51 12.12 9.16
C ARG A 63 5.53 12.56 7.71
N ASP A 64 6.11 13.75 7.45
CA ASP A 64 6.27 14.29 6.10
C ASP A 64 7.19 13.43 5.23
N THR A 65 7.88 12.45 5.80
CA THR A 65 8.72 11.49 5.08
C THR A 65 7.96 10.24 4.63
N SER A 66 6.66 10.16 4.89
CA SER A 66 5.84 9.02 4.52
C SER A 66 5.89 8.72 3.03
N SER A 67 6.05 7.46 2.67
CA SER A 67 6.05 7.01 1.27
C SER A 67 4.67 7.16 0.61
N HIS A 68 3.61 7.28 1.40
CA HIS A 68 2.26 7.54 0.89
C HIS A 68 2.15 8.89 0.16
N ILE A 69 2.90 9.91 0.61
CA ILE A 69 2.86 11.23 -0.05
C ILE A 69 3.59 11.24 -1.38
N LYS A 70 4.37 10.19 -1.67
CA LYS A 70 5.07 10.02 -2.95
C LYS A 70 4.29 9.13 -3.94
N GLY A 71 3.17 8.56 -3.51
CA GLY A 71 2.45 7.56 -4.31
C GLY A 71 3.15 6.21 -4.37
N LEU A 72 4.03 5.90 -3.43
CA LEU A 72 4.87 4.69 -3.42
C LEU A 72 4.43 3.66 -2.39
N ALA A 73 3.38 3.89 -1.64
CA ALA A 73 2.97 3.04 -0.53
C ALA A 73 1.48 2.70 -0.58
N ALA A 74 1.15 1.55 -0.02
CA ALA A 74 -0.23 1.14 0.23
C ALA A 74 -0.32 0.40 1.55
N ASP A 75 -1.44 0.57 2.24
CA ASP A 75 -1.77 -0.16 3.45
C ASP A 75 -2.87 -1.17 3.10
N ILE A 76 -2.61 -2.44 3.36
CA ILE A 76 -3.55 -3.55 3.10
C ILE A 76 -4.25 -3.88 4.41
N GLY A 77 -5.58 -3.84 4.42
CA GLY A 77 -6.36 -4.19 5.61
C GLY A 77 -6.12 -5.64 6.02
N CYS A 78 -5.78 -5.84 7.30
CA CYS A 78 -5.51 -7.16 7.85
C CYS A 78 -5.60 -7.09 9.37
N THR A 79 -6.52 -7.86 9.95
CA THR A 79 -6.82 -7.77 11.38
C THR A 79 -6.54 -9.05 12.16
N ASP A 80 -6.17 -10.14 11.50
CA ASP A 80 -5.95 -11.42 12.16
C ASP A 80 -4.60 -12.05 11.78
N MET A 81 -4.09 -12.90 12.66
CA MET A 81 -2.76 -13.47 12.52
C MET A 81 -2.61 -14.45 11.36
N ARG A 82 -3.67 -15.20 11.06
CA ARG A 82 -3.63 -16.20 9.98
C ARG A 82 -3.58 -15.54 8.60
N THR A 83 -4.44 -14.57 8.38
CA THR A 83 -4.45 -13.78 7.14
C THR A 83 -3.13 -13.04 6.98
N ARG A 84 -2.57 -12.50 8.09
CA ARG A 84 -1.28 -11.81 8.04
C ARG A 84 -0.17 -12.72 7.58
N LEU A 85 -0.11 -13.95 8.08
CA LEU A 85 0.90 -14.92 7.64
C LEU A 85 0.75 -15.24 6.16
N GLU A 86 -0.48 -15.50 5.69
CA GLU A 86 -0.74 -15.78 4.27
C GLU A 86 -0.30 -14.62 3.38
N LEU A 87 -0.70 -13.39 3.73
CA LEU A 87 -0.35 -12.21 2.95
C LEU A 87 1.15 -11.96 2.92
N VAL A 88 1.82 -12.06 4.06
CA VAL A 88 3.27 -11.84 4.14
C VAL A 88 4.02 -12.81 3.24
N LYS A 89 3.64 -14.07 3.23
CA LYS A 89 4.26 -15.06 2.33
C LYS A 89 4.14 -14.66 0.87
N LYS A 90 2.95 -14.18 0.47
CA LYS A 90 2.71 -13.74 -0.91
C LYS A 90 3.43 -12.44 -1.23
N LEU A 91 3.45 -11.49 -0.30
CA LEU A 91 4.15 -10.22 -0.46
C LEU A 91 5.64 -10.42 -0.72
N LEU A 92 6.25 -11.34 0.01
CA LEU A 92 7.68 -11.62 -0.13
C LEU A 92 8.00 -12.43 -1.39
N ARG A 93 7.18 -13.44 -1.69
CA ARG A 93 7.47 -14.38 -2.78
C ARG A 93 6.95 -13.89 -4.13
N ASP A 94 5.70 -13.46 -4.18
CA ASP A 94 5.02 -13.14 -5.44
C ASP A 94 5.06 -11.65 -5.77
N GLY A 95 5.08 -10.79 -4.74
CA GLY A 95 5.13 -9.34 -4.90
C GLY A 95 6.52 -8.75 -4.83
N GLU A 96 7.52 -9.52 -4.45
CA GLU A 96 8.92 -9.07 -4.30
C GLU A 96 9.07 -7.81 -3.44
N PHE A 97 8.18 -7.60 -2.47
CA PHE A 97 8.29 -6.47 -1.57
C PHE A 97 9.45 -6.65 -0.59
N GLU A 98 10.24 -5.61 -0.44
CA GLU A 98 11.41 -5.61 0.45
C GLU A 98 11.26 -4.61 1.61
N ARG A 99 10.14 -3.90 1.65
CA ARG A 99 9.79 -2.99 2.75
C ARG A 99 8.36 -3.30 3.18
N ILE A 100 8.22 -3.83 4.38
CA ILE A 100 6.92 -4.24 4.93
C ILE A 100 6.82 -3.71 6.35
N GLY A 101 5.72 -3.04 6.66
CA GLY A 101 5.44 -2.54 7.99
C GLY A 101 4.24 -3.25 8.59
N PHE A 102 4.33 -3.61 9.86
CA PHE A 102 3.24 -4.26 10.57
C PHE A 102 2.55 -3.30 11.53
N HIS A 103 1.24 -3.25 11.41
CA HIS A 103 0.34 -2.61 12.35
C HIS A 103 -0.74 -3.61 12.72
N ARG A 104 -1.40 -3.40 13.84
CA ARG A 104 -2.45 -4.30 14.31
C ARG A 104 -3.55 -4.54 13.26
N ASP A 105 -3.93 -3.49 12.52
CA ASP A 105 -5.07 -3.51 11.62
C ASP A 105 -4.72 -3.51 10.13
N LEU A 106 -3.42 -3.48 9.80
CA LEU A 106 -2.98 -3.41 8.41
C LEU A 106 -1.57 -3.93 8.22
N ILE A 107 -1.23 -4.18 6.96
CA ILE A 107 0.15 -4.42 6.54
C ILE A 107 0.50 -3.29 5.56
N HIS A 108 1.53 -2.53 5.89
CA HIS A 108 2.08 -1.50 5.01
C HIS A 108 3.08 -2.12 4.05
N VAL A 109 3.00 -1.75 2.77
CA VAL A 109 4.02 -2.10 1.78
C VAL A 109 4.40 -0.85 0.99
N ASP A 110 5.65 -0.76 0.58
CA ASP A 110 6.06 0.33 -0.29
C ASP A 110 7.20 -0.09 -1.22
N VAL A 111 7.35 0.69 -2.29
CA VAL A 111 8.42 0.55 -3.26
C VAL A 111 9.33 1.78 -3.20
N ASP A 112 9.52 2.32 -2.02
CA ASP A 112 10.32 3.52 -1.78
C ASP A 112 11.80 3.13 -1.62
N TYR A 113 12.51 3.13 -2.75
CA TYR A 113 13.90 2.68 -2.79
C TYR A 113 14.89 3.66 -2.12
N ASP A 114 14.43 4.85 -1.73
CA ASP A 114 15.25 5.81 -0.98
C ASP A 114 15.34 5.43 0.50
N LYS A 115 14.59 4.44 0.92
CA LYS A 115 14.53 3.97 2.33
C LYS A 115 15.15 2.59 2.48
N PRO A 116 15.67 2.26 3.67
CA PRO A 116 16.25 0.93 3.91
C PRO A 116 15.23 -0.20 3.76
N LYS A 117 15.70 -1.32 3.23
CA LYS A 117 14.90 -2.55 3.16
C LYS A 117 14.73 -3.12 4.57
N GLY A 118 13.60 -3.77 4.80
CA GLY A 118 13.35 -4.42 6.07
C GLY A 118 11.87 -4.54 6.42
N ILE A 119 11.63 -5.14 7.58
CA ILE A 119 10.30 -5.24 8.18
C ILE A 119 10.31 -4.35 9.42
N PHE A 120 9.34 -3.46 9.52
CA PHE A 120 9.26 -2.53 10.64
C PHE A 120 7.91 -2.60 11.32
N LEU A 121 7.85 -2.09 12.55
CA LEU A 121 6.63 -2.04 13.36
C LEU A 121 6.16 -0.60 13.49
N TYR A 122 4.86 -0.45 13.56
CA TYR A 122 4.26 0.83 13.87
C TYR A 122 4.12 1.02 15.38
#